data_2c89dc4682e69fb0035a36cff73bbfae
#
_entry.id   2c89dc4682e69fb0035a36cff73bbfae
#
_cell.length_a   1.000
_cell.length_b   1.000
_cell.length_c   1.000
_cell.angle_alpha   90.00
_cell.angle_beta   90.00
_cell.angle_gamma   90.00
#
_symmetry.space_group_name_H-M   'P 1'
#
loop_
_entity.id
_entity.type
_entity.pdbx_description
1 polymer ?
#
loop_
_entity_poly.entity_id
_entity_poly.type
_entity_poly.pdbx_seq_one_letter_code
_entity_poly.pdbx_strand_id
1 'polypeptide(L)'
;MSDQAESPYGRPEEHPKAADFAKLRAAIADERVREHFPFRFLAANETFGRLVDATAYRILASVGALPSADGISVQQAKQELSIPWRRTIPLHFLYEKLSDSGILARDGGRFVPGPVTVPVFDDVAAELAAREPGAAVAVQILQTLIDEAKKFFAGEATGDEILFAPAQLPLWLKYFSNDNLLYSINNKVGAEALSRLVPEGGIEILEIGGGCGSGAEQVLRTLGSDVKRYRFTEVAETFARHGEKAAAAAASPTTTVESARIDMTLPWEAQGVEPGTFDAVYAVNCFHVAPDLDFVVAEAAKALKPGGAVVVSECVRPTKLSRPIHAEIIFDFLDSFTDVMTDPVKRPTHGFLTPAAWRATFEAAGLADVTVLPDVDAIAEEYPDFVVGAVIARAAR
;
A
#
# COMPACT_ATOMS: atom_id res chain seq x y z
N MET A 1 -1.96 6.55 -40.42
CA MET A 1 -1.82 5.12 -40.10
C MET A 1 -1.22 5.08 -38.70
N SER A 2 -2.09 4.93 -37.70
CA SER A 2 -1.70 4.91 -36.30
C SER A 2 -1.02 3.58 -36.00
N ASP A 3 0.23 3.67 -35.64
CA ASP A 3 1.05 2.59 -35.13
C ASP A 3 0.45 2.12 -33.77
N GLN A 4 -0.53 1.21 -33.84
CA GLN A 4 -0.94 0.44 -32.69
C GLN A 4 0.12 -0.65 -32.54
N ALA A 5 1.22 -0.31 -31.87
CA ALA A 5 2.14 -1.31 -31.37
C ALA A 5 1.29 -2.33 -30.59
N GLU A 6 1.28 -3.57 -31.04
CA GLU A 6 0.61 -4.68 -30.35
C GLU A 6 1.13 -4.69 -28.91
N SER A 7 0.22 -4.45 -27.97
CA SER A 7 0.57 -4.48 -26.54
C SER A 7 1.11 -5.88 -26.23
N PRO A 8 2.29 -6.01 -25.59
CA PRO A 8 2.81 -7.32 -25.19
C PRO A 8 1.88 -8.07 -24.21
N TYR A 9 0.81 -7.41 -23.78
CA TYR A 9 -0.19 -7.92 -22.82
C TYR A 9 -1.48 -8.45 -23.49
N GLY A 10 -1.49 -8.62 -24.81
CA GLY A 10 -2.68 -9.00 -25.60
C GLY A 10 -3.64 -7.83 -25.83
N ARG A 11 -4.71 -8.10 -26.54
CA ARG A 11 -5.80 -7.12 -26.73
C ARG A 11 -6.73 -7.18 -25.53
N PRO A 12 -7.30 -6.02 -25.08
CA PRO A 12 -8.27 -6.01 -23.99
C PRO A 12 -9.43 -6.99 -24.15
N GLU A 13 -9.87 -7.22 -25.40
CA GLU A 13 -10.96 -8.12 -25.74
C GLU A 13 -10.61 -9.62 -25.55
N GLU A 14 -9.33 -9.95 -25.49
CA GLU A 14 -8.82 -11.30 -25.29
C GLU A 14 -8.64 -11.64 -23.80
N HIS A 15 -8.76 -10.64 -22.93
CA HIS A 15 -8.61 -10.82 -21.48
C HIS A 15 -9.97 -11.10 -20.82
N PRO A 16 -10.09 -12.09 -19.91
CA PRO A 16 -11.35 -12.43 -19.26
C PRO A 16 -12.03 -11.27 -18.53
N LYS A 17 -11.23 -10.28 -18.10
CA LYS A 17 -11.67 -9.11 -17.33
C LYS A 17 -11.66 -7.80 -18.13
N ALA A 18 -11.69 -7.87 -19.45
CA ALA A 18 -11.74 -6.66 -20.30
C ALA A 18 -12.95 -5.76 -20.00
N ALA A 19 -14.09 -6.37 -19.67
CA ALA A 19 -15.30 -5.65 -19.26
C ALA A 19 -15.08 -4.89 -17.94
N ASP A 20 -14.37 -5.48 -16.97
CA ASP A 20 -14.07 -4.85 -15.69
C ASP A 20 -13.12 -3.67 -15.87
N PHE A 21 -12.16 -3.77 -16.80
CA PHE A 21 -11.29 -2.65 -17.14
C PHE A 21 -12.07 -1.46 -17.73
N ALA A 22 -13.02 -1.71 -18.62
CA ALA A 22 -13.87 -0.67 -19.17
C ALA A 22 -14.71 0.01 -18.07
N LYS A 23 -15.26 -0.77 -17.14
CA LYS A 23 -16.01 -0.27 -15.98
C LYS A 23 -15.10 0.53 -15.04
N LEU A 24 -13.92 0.02 -14.70
CA LEU A 24 -12.94 0.74 -13.89
C LEU A 24 -12.65 2.11 -14.49
N ARG A 25 -12.31 2.16 -15.77
CA ARG A 25 -12.01 3.43 -16.44
C ARG A 25 -13.20 4.39 -16.47
N ALA A 26 -14.41 3.88 -16.64
CA ALA A 26 -15.62 4.69 -16.62
C ALA A 26 -15.93 5.23 -15.21
N ALA A 27 -15.65 4.46 -14.17
CA ALA A 27 -15.84 4.87 -12.78
C ALA A 27 -14.83 5.94 -12.31
N ILE A 28 -13.63 6.00 -12.92
CA ILE A 28 -12.67 7.08 -12.64
C ILE A 28 -13.09 8.33 -13.42
N ALA A 29 -13.86 9.21 -12.78
CA ALA A 29 -14.39 10.43 -13.41
C ALA A 29 -13.30 11.39 -13.88
N ASP A 30 -12.21 11.51 -13.11
CA ASP A 30 -11.09 12.39 -13.39
C ASP A 30 -10.17 11.81 -14.48
N GLU A 31 -10.04 12.50 -15.61
CA GLU A 31 -9.27 12.03 -16.77
C GLU A 31 -7.76 11.94 -16.47
N ARG A 32 -7.18 12.93 -15.77
CA ARG A 32 -5.76 12.92 -15.41
C ARG A 32 -5.42 11.75 -14.50
N VAL A 33 -6.28 11.44 -13.54
CA VAL A 33 -6.13 10.27 -12.67
C VAL A 33 -6.32 8.98 -13.46
N ARG A 34 -7.32 8.93 -14.34
CA ARG A 34 -7.63 7.76 -15.17
C ARG A 34 -6.46 7.30 -16.03
N GLU A 35 -5.63 8.22 -16.51
CA GLU A 35 -4.44 7.91 -17.32
C GLU A 35 -3.38 7.12 -16.57
N HIS A 36 -3.35 7.19 -15.23
CA HIS A 36 -2.43 6.42 -14.41
C HIS A 36 -2.81 4.94 -14.30
N PHE A 37 -4.04 4.54 -14.69
CA PHE A 37 -4.55 3.17 -14.60
C PHE A 37 -4.65 2.51 -15.98
N PRO A 38 -3.53 2.01 -16.54
CA PRO A 38 -3.54 1.28 -17.81
C PRO A 38 -4.12 -0.14 -17.63
N PHE A 39 -4.57 -0.76 -18.73
CA PHE A 39 -5.08 -2.14 -18.70
C PHE A 39 -4.10 -3.13 -18.02
N ARG A 40 -2.81 -2.98 -18.25
CA ARG A 40 -1.78 -3.83 -17.63
C ARG A 40 -1.79 -3.76 -16.10
N PHE A 41 -2.20 -2.62 -15.50
CA PHE A 41 -2.37 -2.52 -14.05
C PHE A 41 -3.46 -3.47 -13.55
N LEU A 42 -4.64 -3.45 -14.18
CA LEU A 42 -5.73 -4.36 -13.83
C LEU A 42 -5.30 -5.82 -13.95
N ALA A 43 -4.70 -6.18 -15.10
CA ALA A 43 -4.27 -7.56 -15.35
C ALA A 43 -3.20 -8.02 -14.34
N ALA A 44 -2.23 -7.16 -13.99
CA ALA A 44 -1.22 -7.46 -12.98
C ALA A 44 -1.83 -7.59 -11.58
N ASN A 45 -2.76 -6.69 -11.22
CA ASN A 45 -3.44 -6.70 -9.93
C ASN A 45 -4.24 -7.99 -9.70
N GLU A 46 -4.99 -8.44 -10.72
CA GLU A 46 -5.75 -9.70 -10.66
C GLU A 46 -4.85 -10.92 -10.60
N THR A 47 -3.76 -10.92 -11.39
CA THR A 47 -2.76 -12.00 -11.36
C THR A 47 -2.08 -12.05 -9.99
N PHE A 48 -1.77 -10.89 -9.41
CA PHE A 48 -1.22 -10.81 -8.06
C PHE A 48 -2.21 -11.34 -7.01
N GLY A 49 -3.50 -11.04 -7.12
CA GLY A 49 -4.53 -11.60 -6.25
C GLY A 49 -4.55 -13.13 -6.25
N ARG A 50 -4.46 -13.76 -7.44
CA ARG A 50 -4.36 -15.23 -7.57
C ARG A 50 -3.04 -15.79 -7.02
N LEU A 51 -1.94 -15.04 -7.16
CA LEU A 51 -0.66 -15.42 -6.57
C LEU A 51 -0.73 -15.39 -5.04
N VAL A 52 -1.43 -14.42 -4.46
CA VAL A 52 -1.71 -14.35 -3.02
C VAL A 52 -2.53 -15.53 -2.55
N ASP A 53 -3.55 -15.97 -3.30
CA ASP A 53 -4.32 -17.16 -2.98
C ASP A 53 -3.44 -18.42 -2.95
N ALA A 54 -2.60 -18.60 -3.96
CA ALA A 54 -1.64 -19.71 -4.01
C ALA A 54 -0.65 -19.68 -2.84
N THR A 55 -0.16 -18.47 -2.49
CA THR A 55 0.74 -18.25 -1.36
C THR A 55 0.08 -18.61 -0.04
N ALA A 56 -1.12 -18.08 0.21
CA ALA A 56 -1.87 -18.33 1.44
C ALA A 56 -2.11 -19.84 1.63
N TYR A 57 -2.50 -20.54 0.57
CA TYR A 57 -2.69 -22.00 0.62
C TYR A 57 -1.38 -22.73 0.93
N ARG A 58 -0.27 -22.38 0.27
CA ARG A 58 1.05 -23.01 0.51
C ARG A 58 1.53 -22.78 1.93
N ILE A 59 1.31 -21.58 2.49
CA ILE A 59 1.65 -21.27 3.89
C ILE A 59 0.85 -22.16 4.82
N LEU A 60 -0.50 -22.20 4.72
CA LEU A 60 -1.34 -23.04 5.58
C LEU A 60 -0.97 -24.54 5.45
N ALA A 61 -0.69 -25.01 4.23
CA ALA A 61 -0.24 -26.38 3.99
C ALA A 61 1.09 -26.68 4.69
N SER A 62 2.06 -25.75 4.60
CA SER A 62 3.40 -25.92 5.16
C SER A 62 3.39 -26.04 6.67
N VAL A 63 2.49 -25.32 7.35
CA VAL A 63 2.37 -25.33 8.82
C VAL A 63 1.35 -26.34 9.33
N GLY A 64 0.70 -27.11 8.46
CA GLY A 64 -0.29 -28.11 8.84
C GLY A 64 -1.65 -27.53 9.27
N ALA A 65 -1.99 -26.31 8.79
CA ALA A 65 -3.19 -25.58 9.15
C ALA A 65 -4.32 -25.68 8.10
N LEU A 66 -4.18 -26.50 7.04
CA LEU A 66 -5.27 -26.71 6.09
C LEU A 66 -6.46 -27.41 6.74
N PRO A 67 -7.71 -26.97 6.50
CA PRO A 67 -8.90 -27.61 7.05
C PRO A 67 -9.11 -29.00 6.44
N SER A 68 -9.55 -29.96 7.28
CA SER A 68 -10.14 -31.21 6.84
C SER A 68 -11.61 -31.02 6.44
N ALA A 69 -12.29 -32.08 6.03
CA ALA A 69 -13.73 -32.05 5.75
C ALA A 69 -14.58 -31.62 6.98
N ASP A 70 -14.10 -31.88 8.19
CA ASP A 70 -14.77 -31.46 9.44
C ASP A 70 -14.57 -29.98 9.75
N GLY A 71 -13.73 -29.31 8.97
CA GLY A 71 -13.39 -27.90 9.11
C GLY A 71 -12.52 -27.57 10.31
N ILE A 72 -12.02 -26.32 10.35
CA ILE A 72 -11.23 -25.79 11.45
C ILE A 72 -11.57 -24.30 11.67
N SER A 73 -11.63 -23.84 12.91
CA SER A 73 -11.67 -22.41 13.22
C SER A 73 -10.26 -21.86 13.41
N VAL A 74 -10.07 -20.54 13.23
CA VAL A 74 -8.79 -19.88 13.51
C VAL A 74 -8.31 -20.16 14.93
N GLN A 75 -9.23 -20.12 15.91
CA GLN A 75 -8.91 -20.39 17.30
C GLN A 75 -8.46 -21.83 17.53
N GLN A 76 -9.10 -22.79 16.86
CA GLN A 76 -8.70 -24.20 16.94
C GLN A 76 -7.33 -24.41 16.30
N ALA A 77 -7.07 -23.87 15.09
CA ALA A 77 -5.76 -23.94 14.43
C ALA A 77 -4.65 -23.35 15.31
N LYS A 78 -4.93 -22.19 15.94
CA LYS A 78 -4.00 -21.56 16.88
C LYS A 78 -3.66 -22.47 18.05
N GLN A 79 -4.65 -23.15 18.64
CA GLN A 79 -4.44 -24.05 19.78
C GLN A 79 -3.70 -25.31 19.38
N GLU A 80 -4.12 -25.99 18.32
CA GLU A 80 -3.54 -27.26 17.87
C GLU A 80 -2.08 -27.10 17.46
N LEU A 81 -1.75 -25.96 16.82
CA LEU A 81 -0.39 -25.67 16.34
C LEU A 81 0.42 -24.84 17.33
N SER A 82 -0.13 -24.51 18.51
CA SER A 82 0.52 -23.67 19.52
C SER A 82 1.02 -22.32 18.99
N ILE A 83 0.26 -21.71 18.08
CA ILE A 83 0.63 -20.43 17.44
C ILE A 83 0.57 -19.28 18.45
N PRO A 84 1.63 -18.46 18.58
CA PRO A 84 1.64 -17.29 19.45
C PRO A 84 0.51 -16.30 19.11
N TRP A 85 0.00 -15.58 20.09
CA TRP A 85 -1.13 -14.67 19.90
C TRP A 85 -0.88 -13.59 18.85
N ARG A 86 0.35 -13.06 18.76
CA ARG A 86 0.75 -12.06 17.74
C ARG A 86 0.67 -12.58 16.31
N ARG A 87 0.71 -13.89 16.10
CA ARG A 87 0.61 -14.53 14.78
C ARG A 87 -0.83 -14.89 14.40
N THR A 88 -1.81 -14.53 15.25
CA THR A 88 -3.23 -14.80 14.98
C THR A 88 -3.78 -13.92 13.85
N ILE A 89 -3.27 -12.68 13.71
CA ILE A 89 -3.69 -11.76 12.64
C ILE A 89 -3.34 -12.35 11.27
N PRO A 90 -2.06 -12.63 10.93
CA PRO A 90 -1.74 -13.24 9.64
C PRO A 90 -2.40 -14.61 9.44
N LEU A 91 -2.55 -15.42 10.48
CA LEU A 91 -3.29 -16.69 10.37
C LEU A 91 -4.76 -16.45 9.95
N HIS A 92 -5.42 -15.47 10.57
CA HIS A 92 -6.79 -15.10 10.24
C HIS A 92 -6.89 -14.59 8.80
N PHE A 93 -5.97 -13.70 8.39
CA PHE A 93 -5.88 -13.21 7.02
C PHE A 93 -5.83 -14.36 6.00
N LEU A 94 -4.97 -15.36 6.22
CA LEU A 94 -4.81 -16.50 5.29
C LEU A 94 -6.12 -17.27 5.09
N TYR A 95 -6.85 -17.56 6.17
CA TYR A 95 -8.14 -18.23 6.06
C TYR A 95 -9.20 -17.38 5.37
N GLU A 96 -9.30 -16.11 5.74
CA GLU A 96 -10.26 -15.17 5.14
C GLU A 96 -10.00 -14.99 3.64
N LYS A 97 -8.74 -14.83 3.26
CA LYS A 97 -8.35 -14.64 1.86
C LYS A 97 -8.72 -15.85 1.01
N LEU A 98 -8.48 -17.06 1.50
CA LEU A 98 -8.88 -18.29 0.81
C LEU A 98 -10.39 -18.51 0.80
N SER A 99 -11.09 -18.01 1.82
CA SER A 99 -12.57 -18.04 1.85
C SER A 99 -13.17 -17.05 0.85
N ASP A 100 -12.59 -15.87 0.73
CA ASP A 100 -13.00 -14.85 -0.23
C ASP A 100 -12.88 -15.35 -1.70
N SER A 101 -11.79 -16.05 -2.01
CA SER A 101 -11.58 -16.66 -3.33
C SER A 101 -12.36 -17.97 -3.55
N GLY A 102 -13.06 -18.48 -2.54
CA GLY A 102 -13.84 -19.72 -2.61
C GLY A 102 -12.99 -21.02 -2.59
N ILE A 103 -11.68 -20.91 -2.36
CA ILE A 103 -10.80 -22.07 -2.13
C ILE A 103 -11.15 -22.74 -0.81
N LEU A 104 -11.52 -21.97 0.20
CA LEU A 104 -12.19 -22.43 1.38
C LEU A 104 -13.63 -21.93 1.41
N ALA A 105 -14.50 -22.62 2.13
CA ALA A 105 -15.86 -22.18 2.39
C ALA A 105 -16.07 -22.03 3.91
N ARG A 106 -17.05 -21.23 4.31
CA ARG A 106 -17.45 -21.08 5.71
C ARG A 106 -18.62 -21.99 6.03
N ASP A 107 -18.50 -22.71 7.12
CA ASP A 107 -19.56 -23.53 7.71
C ASP A 107 -19.61 -23.32 9.22
N GLY A 108 -20.66 -22.66 9.71
CA GLY A 108 -20.86 -22.44 11.16
C GLY A 108 -19.68 -21.80 11.90
N GLY A 109 -18.94 -20.88 11.29
CA GLY A 109 -17.76 -20.23 11.89
C GLY A 109 -16.47 -21.04 11.75
N ARG A 110 -16.48 -22.13 11.01
CA ARG A 110 -15.32 -22.95 10.62
C ARG A 110 -15.01 -22.76 9.15
N PHE A 111 -13.77 -23.00 8.77
CA PHE A 111 -13.34 -23.09 7.39
C PHE A 111 -13.29 -24.56 6.98
N VAL A 112 -13.86 -24.86 5.82
CA VAL A 112 -13.87 -26.19 5.19
C VAL A 112 -13.31 -26.07 3.77
N PRO A 113 -12.87 -27.17 3.11
CA PRO A 113 -12.50 -27.14 1.71
C PRO A 113 -13.64 -26.57 0.83
N GLY A 114 -13.34 -25.60 -0.01
CA GLY A 114 -14.28 -24.94 -0.93
C GLY A 114 -14.26 -25.58 -2.33
N PRO A 115 -15.13 -25.10 -3.25
CA PRO A 115 -15.27 -25.65 -4.59
C PRO A 115 -14.21 -25.14 -5.58
N VAL A 116 -13.47 -24.10 -5.25
CA VAL A 116 -12.50 -23.47 -6.17
C VAL A 116 -11.15 -24.18 -6.09
N THR A 117 -10.60 -24.51 -7.25
CA THR A 117 -9.27 -25.11 -7.35
C THR A 117 -8.19 -24.09 -7.01
N VAL A 118 -7.22 -24.50 -6.19
CA VAL A 118 -6.06 -23.67 -5.82
C VAL A 118 -5.22 -23.37 -7.06
N PRO A 119 -4.88 -22.11 -7.33
CA PRO A 119 -3.94 -21.76 -8.39
C PRO A 119 -2.55 -22.37 -8.15
N VAL A 120 -1.88 -22.80 -9.22
CA VAL A 120 -0.49 -23.26 -9.11
C VAL A 120 0.43 -22.07 -9.00
N PHE A 121 1.15 -21.93 -7.88
CA PHE A 121 1.99 -20.77 -7.59
C PHE A 121 2.97 -20.44 -8.71
N ASP A 122 3.70 -21.44 -9.21
CA ASP A 122 4.76 -21.24 -10.21
C ASP A 122 4.18 -20.77 -11.56
N ASP A 123 2.99 -21.26 -11.94
CA ASP A 123 2.30 -20.85 -13.17
C ASP A 123 1.84 -19.40 -13.06
N VAL A 124 1.23 -19.02 -11.93
CA VAL A 124 0.77 -17.64 -11.68
C VAL A 124 1.94 -16.68 -11.54
N ALA A 125 3.04 -17.10 -10.91
CA ALA A 125 4.26 -16.34 -10.81
C ALA A 125 4.88 -16.04 -12.18
N ALA A 126 4.93 -17.04 -13.06
CA ALA A 126 5.39 -16.88 -14.45
C ALA A 126 4.48 -15.93 -15.24
N GLU A 127 3.16 -16.06 -15.06
CA GLU A 127 2.19 -15.16 -15.70
C GLU A 127 2.37 -13.71 -15.23
N LEU A 128 2.54 -13.45 -13.92
CA LEU A 128 2.78 -12.12 -13.39
C LEU A 128 4.08 -11.51 -13.93
N ALA A 129 5.16 -12.29 -13.95
CA ALA A 129 6.45 -11.84 -14.47
C ALA A 129 6.40 -11.51 -15.97
N ALA A 130 5.60 -12.24 -16.74
CA ALA A 130 5.41 -11.97 -18.17
C ALA A 130 4.55 -10.72 -18.42
N ARG A 131 3.50 -10.50 -17.59
CA ARG A 131 2.57 -9.37 -17.73
C ARG A 131 3.16 -8.06 -17.21
N GLU A 132 3.82 -8.11 -16.08
CA GLU A 132 4.40 -6.96 -15.38
C GLU A 132 5.74 -7.34 -14.75
N PRO A 133 6.84 -7.28 -15.52
CA PRO A 133 8.17 -7.68 -15.05
C PRO A 133 8.62 -6.95 -13.77
N GLY A 134 8.22 -5.69 -13.60
CA GLY A 134 8.52 -4.91 -12.39
C GLY A 134 7.85 -5.47 -11.13
N ALA A 135 6.69 -6.13 -11.26
CA ALA A 135 6.00 -6.77 -10.15
C ALA A 135 6.57 -8.16 -9.79
N ALA A 136 7.44 -8.74 -10.63
CA ALA A 136 8.04 -10.06 -10.39
C ALA A 136 8.84 -10.14 -9.07
N VAL A 137 9.29 -9.02 -8.53
CA VAL A 137 9.93 -8.95 -7.21
C VAL A 137 9.01 -9.43 -6.09
N ALA A 138 7.71 -9.19 -6.20
CA ALA A 138 6.72 -9.65 -5.22
C ALA A 138 6.69 -11.19 -5.11
N VAL A 139 6.94 -11.92 -6.22
CA VAL A 139 7.05 -13.38 -6.22
C VAL A 139 8.13 -13.86 -5.25
N GLN A 140 9.30 -13.20 -5.26
CA GLN A 140 10.41 -13.57 -4.39
C GLN A 140 10.11 -13.29 -2.91
N ILE A 141 9.43 -12.18 -2.62
CA ILE A 141 8.99 -11.83 -1.26
C ILE A 141 7.97 -12.87 -0.76
N LEU A 142 6.98 -13.22 -1.58
CA LEU A 142 5.97 -14.22 -1.23
C LEU A 142 6.58 -15.62 -1.08
N GLN A 143 7.57 -15.98 -1.91
CA GLN A 143 8.31 -17.23 -1.73
C GLN A 143 9.06 -17.26 -0.40
N THR A 144 9.68 -16.13 0.01
CA THR A 144 10.32 -16.02 1.33
C THR A 144 9.31 -16.27 2.47
N LEU A 145 8.08 -15.72 2.36
CA LEU A 145 7.03 -15.99 3.36
C LEU A 145 6.65 -17.47 3.42
N ILE A 146 6.57 -18.15 2.27
CA ILE A 146 6.27 -19.59 2.23
C ILE A 146 7.39 -20.40 2.90
N ASP A 147 8.63 -20.10 2.56
CA ASP A 147 9.81 -20.84 3.03
C ASP A 147 10.02 -20.70 4.54
N GLU A 148 9.76 -19.49 5.07
CA GLU A 148 9.96 -19.17 6.48
C GLU A 148 8.67 -19.30 7.35
N ALA A 149 7.53 -19.69 6.75
CA ALA A 149 6.24 -19.76 7.43
C ALA A 149 6.27 -20.59 8.73
N LYS A 150 6.98 -21.72 8.73
CA LYS A 150 7.09 -22.59 9.92
C LYS A 150 7.77 -21.87 11.07
N LYS A 151 8.89 -21.19 10.83
CA LYS A 151 9.62 -20.44 11.86
C LYS A 151 8.77 -19.28 12.38
N PHE A 152 8.10 -18.58 11.47
CA PHE A 152 7.22 -17.47 11.82
C PHE A 152 6.08 -17.92 12.73
N PHE A 153 5.30 -18.93 12.33
CA PHE A 153 4.15 -19.41 13.10
C PHE A 153 4.55 -20.17 14.38
N ALA A 154 5.75 -20.76 14.44
CA ALA A 154 6.31 -21.28 15.68
C ALA A 154 6.79 -20.19 16.66
N GLY A 155 6.88 -18.92 16.20
CA GLY A 155 7.39 -17.82 17.01
C GLY A 155 8.92 -17.81 17.13
N GLU A 156 9.63 -18.54 16.26
CA GLU A 156 11.09 -18.64 16.24
C GLU A 156 11.74 -17.44 15.54
N ALA A 157 10.99 -16.74 14.67
CA ALA A 157 11.40 -15.51 14.02
C ALA A 157 10.23 -14.54 13.87
N THR A 158 10.51 -13.24 13.88
CA THR A 158 9.54 -12.20 13.54
C THR A 158 9.46 -11.98 12.03
N GLY A 159 8.37 -11.34 11.56
CA GLY A 159 8.26 -10.96 10.16
C GLY A 159 9.34 -9.97 9.75
N ASP A 160 9.70 -9.04 10.63
CA ASP A 160 10.78 -8.07 10.39
C ASP A 160 12.14 -8.77 10.22
N GLU A 161 12.47 -9.76 11.06
CA GLU A 161 13.70 -10.55 10.92
C GLU A 161 13.75 -11.36 9.62
N ILE A 162 12.60 -11.84 9.15
CA ILE A 162 12.48 -12.60 7.90
C ILE A 162 12.56 -11.67 6.69
N LEU A 163 11.70 -10.66 6.65
CA LEU A 163 11.48 -9.83 5.47
C LEU A 163 12.50 -8.70 5.31
N PHE A 164 13.00 -8.13 6.42
CA PHE A 164 14.01 -7.08 6.40
C PHE A 164 15.43 -7.55 6.74
N ALA A 165 15.68 -8.87 6.67
CA ALA A 165 17.04 -9.38 6.72
C ALA A 165 17.93 -8.64 5.70
N PRO A 166 19.22 -8.36 6.00
CA PRO A 166 20.11 -7.62 5.09
C PRO A 166 20.18 -8.20 3.68
N ALA A 167 20.05 -9.52 3.53
CA ALA A 167 20.02 -10.19 2.23
C ALA A 167 18.77 -9.85 1.40
N GLN A 168 17.67 -9.43 2.02
CA GLN A 168 16.40 -9.09 1.36
C GLN A 168 16.35 -7.61 0.89
N LEU A 169 17.25 -6.77 1.34
CA LEU A 169 17.27 -5.35 0.98
C LEU A 169 17.15 -5.09 -0.54
N PRO A 170 17.87 -5.79 -1.43
CA PRO A 170 17.74 -5.58 -2.87
C PRO A 170 16.32 -5.85 -3.42
N LEU A 171 15.56 -6.75 -2.78
CA LEU A 171 14.17 -7.02 -3.13
C LEU A 171 13.28 -5.84 -2.74
N TRP A 172 13.47 -5.28 -1.55
CA TRP A 172 12.70 -4.13 -1.09
C TRP A 172 12.97 -2.87 -1.91
N LEU A 173 14.21 -2.61 -2.29
CA LEU A 173 14.56 -1.51 -3.19
C LEU A 173 13.85 -1.61 -4.55
N LYS A 174 13.66 -2.83 -5.06
CA LYS A 174 12.88 -3.09 -6.28
C LYS A 174 11.38 -3.00 -6.03
N TYR A 175 10.91 -3.58 -4.91
CA TYR A 175 9.48 -3.60 -4.58
C TYR A 175 8.92 -2.18 -4.44
N PHE A 176 9.65 -1.29 -3.75
CA PHE A 176 9.26 0.11 -3.53
C PHE A 176 9.71 1.05 -4.67
N SER A 177 10.16 0.54 -5.81
CA SER A 177 10.57 1.37 -6.94
C SER A 177 9.40 1.74 -7.88
N ASN A 178 9.63 2.76 -8.72
CA ASN A 178 8.69 3.14 -9.77
C ASN A 178 8.62 2.13 -10.94
N ASP A 179 9.52 1.15 -10.99
CA ASP A 179 9.46 0.05 -11.95
C ASP A 179 8.38 -0.98 -11.61
N ASN A 180 8.00 -1.09 -10.33
CA ASN A 180 6.90 -1.94 -9.88
C ASN A 180 5.57 -1.21 -10.01
N LEU A 181 4.80 -1.51 -11.04
CA LEU A 181 3.52 -0.84 -11.33
C LEU A 181 2.51 -0.97 -10.19
N LEU A 182 2.47 -2.12 -9.50
CA LEU A 182 1.53 -2.35 -8.40
C LEU A 182 1.80 -1.44 -7.18
N TYR A 183 3.05 -1.02 -7.01
CA TYR A 183 3.45 -0.07 -5.98
C TYR A 183 3.44 1.38 -6.48
N SER A 184 4.05 1.63 -7.65
CA SER A 184 4.27 2.97 -8.18
C SER A 184 2.97 3.72 -8.53
N ILE A 185 1.86 3.01 -8.63
CA ILE A 185 0.55 3.63 -8.89
C ILE A 185 0.19 4.62 -7.77
N ASN A 186 0.51 4.30 -6.50
CA ASN A 186 0.31 5.23 -5.38
C ASN A 186 1.19 6.47 -5.53
N ASN A 187 2.46 6.32 -5.95
CA ASN A 187 3.35 7.46 -6.21
C ASN A 187 2.76 8.40 -7.27
N LYS A 188 2.20 7.85 -8.35
CA LYS A 188 1.59 8.63 -9.45
C LYS A 188 0.33 9.37 -9.00
N VAL A 189 -0.55 8.69 -8.27
CA VAL A 189 -1.79 9.30 -7.76
C VAL A 189 -1.48 10.37 -6.71
N GLY A 190 -0.48 10.14 -5.85
CA GLY A 190 -0.01 11.13 -4.88
C GLY A 190 0.61 12.36 -5.53
N ALA A 191 1.45 12.19 -6.55
CA ALA A 191 2.02 13.30 -7.32
C ALA A 191 0.94 14.09 -8.07
N GLU A 192 -0.07 13.42 -8.63
CA GLU A 192 -1.23 14.05 -9.25
C GLU A 192 -2.04 14.86 -8.23
N ALA A 193 -2.24 14.34 -7.02
CA ALA A 193 -2.90 15.07 -5.95
C ALA A 193 -2.12 16.35 -5.56
N LEU A 194 -0.80 16.25 -5.39
CA LEU A 194 0.08 17.39 -5.08
C LEU A 194 0.07 18.44 -6.18
N SER A 195 0.04 18.04 -7.47
CA SER A 195 0.03 18.97 -8.61
C SER A 195 -1.16 19.92 -8.59
N ARG A 196 -2.25 19.57 -7.92
CA ARG A 196 -3.47 20.38 -7.76
C ARG A 196 -3.39 21.39 -6.63
N LEU A 197 -2.34 21.31 -5.82
CA LEU A 197 -2.16 22.11 -4.62
C LEU A 197 -1.09 23.19 -4.78
N VAL A 198 -0.40 23.21 -5.92
CA VAL A 198 0.70 24.14 -6.19
C VAL A 198 0.21 25.60 -6.14
N PRO A 199 0.69 26.42 -5.18
CA PRO A 199 0.32 27.82 -5.10
C PRO A 199 1.09 28.65 -6.16
N GLU A 200 0.65 29.89 -6.37
CA GLU A 200 1.42 30.88 -7.13
C GLU A 200 2.81 31.04 -6.50
N GLY A 201 3.85 30.89 -7.31
CA GLY A 201 5.24 30.95 -6.84
C GLY A 201 5.88 29.63 -6.48
N GLY A 202 5.13 28.50 -6.52
CA GLY A 202 5.63 27.16 -6.33
C GLY A 202 5.38 26.60 -4.92
N ILE A 203 5.65 25.30 -4.74
CA ILE A 203 5.29 24.51 -3.56
C ILE A 203 6.52 24.08 -2.75
N GLU A 204 6.43 24.13 -1.43
CA GLU A 204 7.39 23.55 -0.47
C GLU A 204 6.80 22.31 0.18
N ILE A 205 7.46 21.17 0.02
CA ILE A 205 6.94 19.84 0.41
C ILE A 205 7.83 19.23 1.50
N LEU A 206 7.20 18.68 2.54
CA LEU A 206 7.81 17.77 3.50
C LEU A 206 7.29 16.35 3.24
N GLU A 207 8.17 15.44 2.86
CA GLU A 207 7.85 14.03 2.74
C GLU A 207 8.21 13.27 4.02
N ILE A 208 7.29 12.49 4.56
CA ILE A 208 7.48 11.63 5.73
C ILE A 208 7.50 10.18 5.31
N GLY A 209 8.56 9.45 5.73
CA GLY A 209 8.72 8.04 5.41
C GLY A 209 8.93 7.80 3.91
N GLY A 210 9.80 8.59 3.28
CA GLY A 210 10.04 8.54 1.83
C GLY A 210 10.69 7.26 1.32
N GLY A 211 11.08 6.34 2.20
CA GLY A 211 11.64 5.04 1.85
C GLY A 211 12.86 5.14 0.93
N CYS A 212 12.83 4.42 -0.18
CA CYS A 212 13.89 4.48 -1.19
C CYS A 212 13.75 5.65 -2.19
N GLY A 213 12.83 6.59 -1.96
CA GLY A 213 12.69 7.84 -2.71
C GLY A 213 11.85 7.77 -3.98
N SER A 214 11.10 6.70 -4.19
CA SER A 214 10.26 6.56 -5.39
C SER A 214 9.10 7.57 -5.41
N GLY A 215 8.53 7.91 -4.24
CA GLY A 215 7.54 8.97 -4.09
C GLY A 215 8.13 10.32 -4.45
N ALA A 216 9.28 10.68 -3.85
CA ALA A 216 10.04 11.89 -4.17
C ALA A 216 10.36 12.00 -5.66
N GLU A 217 10.91 10.94 -6.25
CA GLU A 217 11.22 10.88 -7.69
C GLU A 217 10.00 11.18 -8.54
N GLN A 218 8.85 10.56 -8.25
CA GLN A 218 7.62 10.77 -9.00
C GLN A 218 7.11 12.20 -8.87
N VAL A 219 7.09 12.75 -7.65
CA VAL A 219 6.64 14.14 -7.39
C VAL A 219 7.54 15.14 -8.11
N LEU A 220 8.87 15.02 -7.95
CA LEU A 220 9.83 15.95 -8.53
C LEU A 220 9.82 15.92 -10.07
N ARG A 221 9.60 14.75 -10.68
CA ARG A 221 9.42 14.64 -12.13
C ARG A 221 8.09 15.22 -12.62
N THR A 222 7.01 15.03 -11.84
CA THR A 222 5.67 15.49 -12.23
C THR A 222 5.52 16.99 -12.09
N LEU A 223 6.00 17.58 -11.01
CA LEU A 223 5.86 19.02 -10.71
C LEU A 223 7.03 19.86 -11.24
N GLY A 224 8.21 19.26 -11.44
CA GLY A 224 9.37 19.93 -12.02
C GLY A 224 9.77 21.20 -11.28
N SER A 225 9.85 22.32 -12.00
CA SER A 225 10.26 23.64 -11.46
C SER A 225 9.25 24.29 -10.51
N ASP A 226 8.03 23.73 -10.41
CA ASP A 226 7.02 24.22 -9.47
C ASP A 226 7.37 23.84 -8.03
N VAL A 227 8.24 22.83 -7.82
CA VAL A 227 8.77 22.50 -6.50
C VAL A 227 9.92 23.45 -6.16
N LYS A 228 9.77 24.29 -5.14
CA LYS A 228 10.81 25.19 -4.64
C LYS A 228 11.72 24.51 -3.65
N ARG A 229 11.13 23.80 -2.70
CA ARG A 229 11.83 23.04 -1.69
C ARG A 229 11.17 21.68 -1.51
N TYR A 230 11.98 20.64 -1.49
CA TYR A 230 11.59 19.28 -1.19
C TYR A 230 12.43 18.75 -0.02
N ARG A 231 11.81 18.56 1.13
CA ARG A 231 12.45 17.96 2.28
C ARG A 231 12.08 16.48 2.35
N PHE A 232 13.00 15.65 1.90
CA PHE A 232 12.92 14.20 1.97
C PHE A 232 13.24 13.72 3.38
N THR A 233 12.41 12.84 3.97
CA THR A 233 12.70 12.28 5.30
C THR A 233 12.45 10.78 5.36
N GLU A 234 13.35 10.06 6.06
CA GLU A 234 13.27 8.63 6.27
C GLU A 234 14.02 8.24 7.55
N VAL A 235 13.45 7.32 8.35
CA VAL A 235 14.04 6.90 9.62
C VAL A 235 15.10 5.81 9.43
N ALA A 236 14.91 4.92 8.46
CA ALA A 236 15.81 3.81 8.17
C ALA A 236 16.99 4.28 7.31
N GLU A 237 18.20 4.32 7.89
CA GLU A 237 19.41 4.89 7.25
C GLU A 237 19.71 4.29 5.87
N THR A 238 19.46 2.99 5.70
CA THR A 238 19.72 2.32 4.43
C THR A 238 18.81 2.81 3.32
N PHE A 239 17.52 2.98 3.60
CA PHE A 239 16.56 3.56 2.67
C PHE A 239 16.83 5.04 2.46
N ALA A 240 17.09 5.80 3.53
CA ALA A 240 17.37 7.23 3.46
C ALA A 240 18.47 7.57 2.45
N ARG A 241 19.58 6.82 2.44
CA ARG A 241 20.69 7.02 1.48
C ARG A 241 20.28 6.81 0.02
N HIS A 242 19.37 5.87 -0.25
CA HIS A 242 18.86 5.64 -1.61
C HIS A 242 17.86 6.73 -2.00
N GLY A 243 16.97 7.08 -1.09
CA GLY A 243 15.93 8.08 -1.32
C GLY A 243 16.50 9.48 -1.54
N GLU A 244 17.48 9.90 -0.77
CA GLU A 244 18.20 11.17 -0.96
C GLU A 244 18.79 11.28 -2.37
N LYS A 245 19.45 10.21 -2.84
CA LYS A 245 20.03 10.18 -4.20
C LYS A 245 18.94 10.24 -5.28
N ALA A 246 17.84 9.51 -5.09
CA ALA A 246 16.72 9.48 -6.03
C ALA A 246 16.06 10.87 -6.12
N ALA A 247 15.79 11.50 -4.98
CA ALA A 247 15.23 12.85 -4.92
C ALA A 247 16.15 13.88 -5.58
N ALA A 248 17.44 13.87 -5.25
CA ALA A 248 18.43 14.78 -5.83
C ALA A 248 18.55 14.61 -7.35
N ALA A 249 18.52 13.37 -7.86
CA ALA A 249 18.61 13.07 -9.29
C ALA A 249 17.36 13.48 -10.08
N ALA A 250 16.19 13.51 -9.45
CA ALA A 250 14.92 13.87 -10.08
C ALA A 250 14.59 15.37 -10.01
N ALA A 251 15.29 16.11 -9.15
CA ALA A 251 15.02 17.52 -8.90
C ALA A 251 15.34 18.41 -10.10
N SER A 252 14.51 19.45 -10.30
CA SER A 252 14.81 20.55 -11.20
C SER A 252 16.04 21.34 -10.68
N PRO A 253 16.85 21.96 -11.55
CA PRO A 253 17.94 22.82 -11.13
C PRO A 253 17.56 23.98 -10.19
N THR A 254 16.28 24.35 -10.19
CA THR A 254 15.73 25.43 -9.33
C THR A 254 15.14 24.91 -8.01
N THR A 255 15.09 23.60 -7.81
CA THR A 255 14.53 22.97 -6.63
C THR A 255 15.62 22.76 -5.56
N THR A 256 15.39 23.23 -4.34
CA THR A 256 16.23 22.87 -3.19
C THR A 256 15.76 21.54 -2.63
N VAL A 257 16.64 20.54 -2.65
CA VAL A 257 16.41 19.22 -2.00
C VAL A 257 17.17 19.17 -0.71
N GLU A 258 16.47 18.89 0.38
CA GLU A 258 17.02 18.64 1.72
C GLU A 258 16.71 17.21 2.11
N SER A 259 17.60 16.58 2.88
CA SER A 259 17.32 15.28 3.50
C SER A 259 17.49 15.36 5.02
N ALA A 260 16.62 14.63 5.74
CA ALA A 260 16.72 14.53 7.19
C ALA A 260 16.24 13.15 7.66
N ARG A 261 16.74 12.74 8.82
CA ARG A 261 16.20 11.59 9.53
C ARG A 261 15.10 12.08 10.46
N ILE A 262 13.85 11.60 10.23
CA ILE A 262 12.73 11.91 11.09
C ILE A 262 12.01 10.61 11.46
N ASP A 263 11.85 10.41 12.76
CA ASP A 263 10.97 9.41 13.33
C ASP A 263 9.59 10.05 13.53
N MET A 264 8.60 9.60 12.76
CA MET A 264 7.25 10.18 12.80
C MET A 264 6.54 9.99 14.15
N THR A 265 7.03 9.07 14.99
CA THR A 265 6.45 8.77 16.31
C THR A 265 6.93 9.69 17.42
N LEU A 266 7.89 10.57 17.12
CA LEU A 266 8.46 11.55 18.06
C LEU A 266 8.09 12.98 17.64
N PRO A 267 8.09 13.98 18.55
CA PRO A 267 7.79 15.38 18.20
C PRO A 267 8.66 15.89 17.05
N TRP A 268 8.01 16.38 15.97
CA TRP A 268 8.72 16.76 14.75
C TRP A 268 9.53 18.04 14.89
N GLU A 269 9.07 18.99 15.73
CA GLU A 269 9.81 20.22 16.01
C GLU A 269 11.18 19.91 16.67
N ALA A 270 11.21 18.94 17.58
CA ALA A 270 12.47 18.50 18.20
C ALA A 270 13.45 17.85 17.19
N GLN A 271 12.95 17.47 16.02
CA GLN A 271 13.71 16.89 14.89
C GLN A 271 13.95 17.92 13.76
N GLY A 272 13.69 19.20 14.02
CA GLY A 272 13.96 20.30 13.12
C GLY A 272 12.90 20.52 12.03
N VAL A 273 11.64 20.13 12.27
CA VAL A 273 10.48 20.52 11.47
C VAL A 273 9.81 21.70 12.12
N GLU A 274 10.06 22.90 11.63
CA GLU A 274 9.46 24.11 12.18
C GLU A 274 7.97 24.18 11.82
N PRO A 275 7.08 24.53 12.77
CA PRO A 275 5.66 24.72 12.51
C PRO A 275 5.38 25.79 11.45
N GLY A 276 4.33 25.59 10.65
CA GLY A 276 3.88 26.59 9.68
C GLY A 276 4.83 26.79 8.49
N THR A 277 5.64 25.79 8.15
CA THR A 277 6.73 25.95 7.17
C THR A 277 6.38 25.42 5.76
N PHE A 278 5.58 24.37 5.65
CA PHE A 278 5.37 23.67 4.39
C PHE A 278 3.98 23.94 3.80
N ASP A 279 3.92 24.00 2.48
CA ASP A 279 2.65 24.08 1.74
C ASP A 279 1.97 22.71 1.70
N ALA A 280 2.77 21.62 1.69
CA ALA A 280 2.26 20.27 1.76
C ALA A 280 3.12 19.38 2.67
N VAL A 281 2.45 18.51 3.45
CA VAL A 281 3.05 17.31 4.06
C VAL A 281 2.59 16.11 3.24
N TYR A 282 3.54 15.31 2.79
CA TYR A 282 3.32 14.21 1.86
C TYR A 282 3.82 12.88 2.44
N ALA A 283 3.06 11.81 2.22
CA ALA A 283 3.47 10.46 2.57
C ALA A 283 2.87 9.45 1.58
N VAL A 284 3.62 8.37 1.29
CA VAL A 284 3.15 7.26 0.45
C VAL A 284 3.25 5.96 1.23
N ASN A 285 2.13 5.28 1.42
CA ASN A 285 2.06 4.00 2.14
C ASN A 285 2.86 4.02 3.46
N CYS A 286 2.69 5.08 4.24
CA CYS A 286 3.47 5.33 5.45
C CYS A 286 2.61 5.59 6.69
N PHE A 287 1.62 6.48 6.62
CA PHE A 287 0.88 6.89 7.82
C PHE A 287 0.05 5.74 8.42
N HIS A 288 -0.41 4.80 7.61
CA HIS A 288 -1.17 3.64 8.09
C HIS A 288 -0.36 2.71 9.02
N VAL A 289 0.98 2.79 9.02
CA VAL A 289 1.82 2.02 9.96
C VAL A 289 2.19 2.81 11.22
N ALA A 290 1.73 4.05 11.37
CA ALA A 290 1.98 4.83 12.57
C ALA A 290 1.36 4.13 13.81
N PRO A 291 2.12 3.86 14.87
CA PRO A 291 1.57 3.31 16.10
C PRO A 291 0.44 4.19 16.68
N ASP A 292 0.66 5.50 16.73
CA ASP A 292 -0.33 6.52 17.08
C ASP A 292 -0.57 7.44 15.87
N LEU A 293 -1.63 7.15 15.11
CA LEU A 293 -1.97 7.90 13.91
C LEU A 293 -2.45 9.33 14.24
N ASP A 294 -3.15 9.52 15.35
CA ASP A 294 -3.63 10.84 15.78
C ASP A 294 -2.46 11.77 16.05
N PHE A 295 -1.40 11.27 16.70
CA PHE A 295 -0.18 12.02 16.95
C PHE A 295 0.48 12.43 15.62
N VAL A 296 0.67 11.50 14.71
CA VAL A 296 1.35 11.77 13.42
C VAL A 296 0.59 12.78 12.58
N VAL A 297 -0.74 12.66 12.51
CA VAL A 297 -1.57 13.62 11.76
C VAL A 297 -1.57 15.01 12.43
N ALA A 298 -1.56 15.07 13.77
CA ALA A 298 -1.43 16.34 14.47
C ALA A 298 -0.08 17.03 14.23
N GLU A 299 1.04 16.28 14.19
CA GLU A 299 2.35 16.82 13.85
C GLU A 299 2.39 17.30 12.38
N ALA A 300 1.78 16.53 11.46
CA ALA A 300 1.64 16.95 10.06
C ALA A 300 0.86 18.26 9.92
N ALA A 301 -0.25 18.40 10.64
CA ALA A 301 -1.05 19.64 10.66
C ALA A 301 -0.25 20.85 11.19
N LYS A 302 0.56 20.66 12.24
CA LYS A 302 1.44 21.71 12.77
C LYS A 302 2.50 22.19 11.78
N ALA A 303 3.04 21.30 10.95
CA ALA A 303 4.06 21.62 9.97
C ALA A 303 3.54 22.49 8.81
N LEU A 304 2.22 22.50 8.57
CA LEU A 304 1.59 23.21 7.45
C LEU A 304 1.49 24.71 7.66
N LYS A 305 1.74 25.47 6.60
CA LYS A 305 1.33 26.87 6.46
C LYS A 305 -0.20 26.98 6.53
N PRO A 306 -0.76 28.16 6.89
CA PRO A 306 -2.19 28.41 6.72
C PRO A 306 -2.65 28.11 5.29
N GLY A 307 -3.68 27.30 5.12
CA GLY A 307 -4.19 26.85 3.84
C GLY A 307 -3.39 25.74 3.15
N GLY A 308 -2.30 25.27 3.75
CA GLY A 308 -1.53 24.11 3.30
C GLY A 308 -2.32 22.80 3.40
N ALA A 309 -1.77 21.70 2.93
CA ALA A 309 -2.47 20.41 2.91
C ALA A 309 -1.61 19.22 3.32
N VAL A 310 -2.21 18.24 3.98
CA VAL A 310 -1.67 16.87 4.10
C VAL A 310 -2.15 16.07 2.90
N VAL A 311 -1.24 15.34 2.26
CA VAL A 311 -1.54 14.41 1.17
C VAL A 311 -0.93 13.06 1.53
N VAL A 312 -1.77 12.06 1.79
CA VAL A 312 -1.34 10.68 1.98
C VAL A 312 -1.83 9.84 0.81
N SER A 313 -0.89 9.27 0.05
CA SER A 313 -1.21 8.33 -1.02
C SER A 313 -1.03 6.92 -0.51
N GLU A 314 -2.14 6.20 -0.38
CA GLU A 314 -2.20 4.95 0.37
C GLU A 314 -2.96 3.87 -0.41
N CYS A 315 -2.80 2.62 0.01
CA CYS A 315 -3.88 1.69 -0.19
C CYS A 315 -5.07 2.15 0.68
N VAL A 316 -6.16 2.56 0.05
CA VAL A 316 -7.37 3.02 0.74
C VAL A 316 -8.43 1.95 0.64
N ARG A 317 -8.84 1.40 1.78
CA ARG A 317 -9.85 0.35 1.84
C ARG A 317 -11.24 0.93 1.50
N PRO A 318 -11.95 0.45 0.47
CA PRO A 318 -13.33 0.86 0.24
C PRO A 318 -14.21 0.62 1.47
N THR A 319 -15.09 1.55 1.78
CA THR A 319 -15.90 1.53 3.02
C THR A 319 -16.72 0.25 3.19
N LYS A 320 -17.24 -0.31 2.08
CA LYS A 320 -18.05 -1.53 2.09
C LYS A 320 -17.21 -2.82 1.99
N LEU A 321 -15.89 -2.72 1.86
CA LEU A 321 -15.01 -3.87 1.69
C LEU A 321 -14.70 -4.50 3.05
N SER A 322 -15.37 -5.61 3.38
CA SER A 322 -15.16 -6.37 4.62
C SER A 322 -14.16 -7.51 4.50
N ARG A 323 -13.67 -7.79 3.28
CA ARG A 323 -12.73 -8.87 2.98
C ARG A 323 -11.27 -8.42 2.99
N PRO A 324 -10.29 -9.34 3.13
CA PRO A 324 -8.88 -9.02 3.05
C PRO A 324 -8.49 -8.37 1.72
N ILE A 325 -7.60 -7.39 1.77
CA ILE A 325 -6.96 -6.83 0.59
C ILE A 325 -5.73 -7.69 0.28
N HIS A 326 -5.56 -8.15 -0.96
CA HIS A 326 -4.44 -9.03 -1.32
C HIS A 326 -3.06 -8.44 -1.01
N ALA A 327 -2.90 -7.11 -1.06
CA ALA A 327 -1.65 -6.44 -0.70
C ALA A 327 -1.25 -6.63 0.78
N GLU A 328 -2.21 -6.90 1.67
CA GLU A 328 -1.96 -7.08 3.10
C GLU A 328 -1.17 -8.35 3.43
N ILE A 329 -1.15 -9.35 2.54
CA ILE A 329 -0.46 -10.63 2.81
C ILE A 329 1.00 -10.46 3.23
N ILE A 330 1.71 -9.48 2.68
CA ILE A 330 3.10 -9.23 3.00
C ILE A 330 3.20 -8.50 4.34
N PHE A 331 2.35 -7.51 4.53
CA PHE A 331 2.45 -6.57 5.65
C PHE A 331 1.86 -7.13 6.95
N ASP A 332 0.85 -8.00 6.90
CA ASP A 332 0.30 -8.67 8.09
C ASP A 332 1.32 -9.54 8.84
N PHE A 333 2.43 -9.90 8.19
CA PHE A 333 3.54 -10.57 8.86
C PHE A 333 4.44 -9.62 9.66
N LEU A 334 4.32 -8.29 9.47
CA LEU A 334 5.14 -7.29 10.14
C LEU A 334 4.44 -6.79 11.42
N ASP A 335 5.19 -6.81 12.53
CA ASP A 335 4.66 -6.28 13.80
C ASP A 335 4.36 -4.76 13.68
N SER A 336 5.15 -4.01 12.89
CA SER A 336 4.92 -2.58 12.64
C SER A 336 3.60 -2.27 11.92
N PHE A 337 3.05 -3.22 11.15
CA PHE A 337 1.77 -3.06 10.46
C PHE A 337 0.58 -3.41 11.37
N THR A 338 0.77 -4.32 12.32
CA THR A 338 -0.30 -4.89 13.14
C THR A 338 -0.36 -4.34 14.58
N ASP A 339 0.78 -3.88 15.13
CA ASP A 339 0.88 -3.37 16.51
C ASP A 339 0.64 -1.86 16.56
N VAL A 340 -0.61 -1.47 16.38
CA VAL A 340 -1.05 -0.07 16.27
C VAL A 340 -2.20 0.21 17.22
N MET A 341 -2.31 1.47 17.66
CA MET A 341 -3.45 1.92 18.46
C MET A 341 -4.71 1.97 17.60
N THR A 342 -5.76 1.30 18.05
CA THR A 342 -7.06 1.29 17.38
C THR A 342 -8.06 2.23 18.06
N ASP A 343 -8.96 2.78 17.26
CA ASP A 343 -10.08 3.63 17.70
C ASP A 343 -11.33 3.23 16.89
N PRO A 344 -12.49 3.06 17.51
CA PRO A 344 -13.69 2.56 16.81
C PRO A 344 -14.13 3.37 15.58
N VAL A 345 -13.77 4.65 15.52
CA VAL A 345 -14.18 5.58 14.45
C VAL A 345 -13.03 5.89 13.51
N LYS A 346 -11.87 6.27 14.06
CA LYS A 346 -10.72 6.76 13.31
C LYS A 346 -9.82 5.63 12.78
N ARG A 347 -9.75 4.52 13.52
CA ARG A 347 -8.92 3.37 13.17
C ARG A 347 -9.50 2.06 13.72
N PRO A 348 -10.60 1.55 13.15
CA PRO A 348 -11.31 0.40 13.71
C PRO A 348 -10.48 -0.89 13.66
N THR A 349 -9.48 -0.99 12.77
CA THR A 349 -8.56 -2.12 12.66
C THR A 349 -7.13 -1.63 12.38
N HIS A 350 -6.16 -2.54 12.45
CA HIS A 350 -4.84 -2.32 11.85
C HIS A 350 -4.94 -2.25 10.32
N GLY A 351 -3.81 -1.93 9.66
CA GLY A 351 -3.70 -1.92 8.20
C GLY A 351 -4.33 -0.70 7.53
N PHE A 352 -4.82 -0.90 6.32
CA PHE A 352 -5.28 0.19 5.46
C PHE A 352 -6.65 0.73 5.89
N LEU A 353 -6.75 2.06 5.96
CA LEU A 353 -7.94 2.76 6.44
C LEU A 353 -8.95 3.01 5.31
N THR A 354 -10.22 3.16 5.70
CA THR A 354 -11.30 3.59 4.81
C THR A 354 -11.29 5.11 4.61
N PRO A 355 -11.96 5.64 3.56
CA PRO A 355 -12.17 7.08 3.39
C PRO A 355 -12.78 7.75 4.62
N ALA A 356 -13.73 7.08 5.28
CA ALA A 356 -14.39 7.60 6.48
C ALA A 356 -13.42 7.68 7.67
N ALA A 357 -12.57 6.66 7.87
CA ALA A 357 -11.56 6.64 8.93
C ALA A 357 -10.51 7.73 8.72
N TRP A 358 -9.99 7.89 7.51
CA TRP A 358 -9.08 8.99 7.16
C TRP A 358 -9.70 10.35 7.42
N ARG A 359 -10.97 10.56 7.00
CA ARG A 359 -11.70 11.79 7.25
C ARG A 359 -11.79 12.09 8.74
N ALA A 360 -12.24 11.13 9.55
CA ALA A 360 -12.40 11.30 10.99
C ALA A 360 -11.05 11.64 11.67
N THR A 361 -9.96 11.00 11.25
CA THR A 361 -8.61 11.27 11.77
C THR A 361 -8.14 12.68 11.43
N PHE A 362 -8.28 13.11 10.18
CA PHE A 362 -7.87 14.44 9.76
C PHE A 362 -8.72 15.56 10.41
N GLU A 363 -10.03 15.39 10.47
CA GLU A 363 -10.93 16.34 11.13
C GLU A 363 -10.64 16.47 12.63
N ALA A 364 -10.28 15.36 13.30
CA ALA A 364 -9.87 15.39 14.71
C ALA A 364 -8.58 16.21 14.95
N ALA A 365 -7.70 16.29 13.95
CA ALA A 365 -6.50 17.11 13.99
C ALA A 365 -6.73 18.58 13.53
N GLY A 366 -7.98 18.97 13.28
CA GLY A 366 -8.34 20.32 12.84
C GLY A 366 -8.14 20.59 11.35
N LEU A 367 -7.91 19.56 10.55
CA LEU A 367 -7.88 19.66 9.10
C LEU A 367 -9.31 19.57 8.53
N ALA A 368 -9.54 20.17 7.38
CA ALA A 368 -10.85 20.25 6.74
C ALA A 368 -10.76 19.85 5.24
N ASP A 369 -11.90 19.93 4.54
CA ASP A 369 -12.01 19.67 3.10
C ASP A 369 -11.40 18.33 2.68
N VAL A 370 -11.65 17.27 3.48
CA VAL A 370 -11.08 15.94 3.25
C VAL A 370 -11.68 15.32 2.00
N THR A 371 -10.81 15.03 1.03
CA THR A 371 -11.19 14.39 -0.25
C THR A 371 -10.30 13.18 -0.53
N VAL A 372 -10.84 12.21 -1.28
CA VAL A 372 -10.10 11.03 -1.77
C VAL A 372 -10.05 11.06 -3.28
N LEU A 373 -8.88 10.89 -3.85
CA LEU A 373 -8.63 10.96 -5.29
C LEU A 373 -7.95 9.66 -5.76
N PRO A 374 -8.56 8.87 -6.66
CA PRO A 374 -9.97 8.98 -7.08
C PRO A 374 -10.95 8.57 -5.98
N ASP A 375 -12.26 8.69 -6.22
CA ASP A 375 -13.29 8.22 -5.31
C ASP A 375 -13.29 6.68 -5.27
N VAL A 376 -12.63 6.12 -4.26
CA VAL A 376 -12.41 4.67 -4.11
C VAL A 376 -13.74 3.95 -3.88
N ASP A 377 -14.67 4.57 -3.14
CA ASP A 377 -15.97 3.97 -2.84
C ASP A 377 -16.84 3.86 -4.09
N ALA A 378 -16.86 4.91 -4.91
CA ALA A 378 -17.61 4.88 -6.18
C ALA A 378 -17.00 3.86 -7.17
N ILE A 379 -15.67 3.78 -7.23
CA ILE A 379 -14.98 2.81 -8.11
C ILE A 379 -15.21 1.38 -7.64
N ALA A 380 -15.21 1.14 -6.34
CA ALA A 380 -15.39 -0.20 -5.78
C ALA A 380 -16.78 -0.79 -6.04
N GLU A 381 -17.79 0.01 -6.40
CA GLU A 381 -19.09 -0.49 -6.84
C GLU A 381 -19.00 -1.30 -8.15
N GLU A 382 -18.07 -0.92 -9.04
CA GLU A 382 -17.83 -1.58 -10.33
C GLU A 382 -16.60 -2.50 -10.31
N TYR A 383 -15.59 -2.17 -9.48
CA TYR A 383 -14.36 -2.92 -9.32
C TYR A 383 -13.95 -2.99 -7.83
N PRO A 384 -14.43 -4.01 -7.09
CA PRO A 384 -14.26 -4.10 -5.63
C PRO A 384 -12.81 -4.18 -5.14
N ASP A 385 -11.87 -4.63 -5.98
CA ASP A 385 -10.44 -4.75 -5.64
C ASP A 385 -9.65 -3.44 -5.85
N PHE A 386 -10.34 -2.34 -6.11
CA PHE A 386 -9.69 -1.04 -6.25
C PHE A 386 -9.40 -0.42 -4.88
N VAL A 387 -8.12 -0.29 -4.56
CA VAL A 387 -7.67 0.16 -3.23
C VAL A 387 -6.64 1.30 -3.30
N VAL A 388 -6.49 1.96 -4.45
CA VAL A 388 -5.50 3.02 -4.63
C VAL A 388 -6.14 4.39 -4.50
N GLY A 389 -5.63 5.23 -3.59
CA GLY A 389 -6.14 6.58 -3.45
C GLY A 389 -5.18 7.53 -2.73
N ALA A 390 -5.23 8.81 -3.11
CA ALA A 390 -4.62 9.88 -2.34
C ALA A 390 -5.70 10.59 -1.51
N VAL A 391 -5.50 10.67 -0.22
CA VAL A 391 -6.36 11.41 0.71
C VAL A 391 -5.74 12.78 0.95
N ILE A 392 -6.51 13.83 0.73
CA ILE A 392 -6.09 15.22 0.82
C ILE A 392 -6.91 15.88 1.92
N ALA A 393 -6.26 16.58 2.85
CA ALA A 393 -6.93 17.37 3.89
C ALA A 393 -6.23 18.73 4.05
N ARG A 394 -6.97 19.82 4.25
CA ARG A 394 -6.44 21.18 4.29
C ARG A 394 -6.39 21.75 5.70
N ALA A 395 -5.32 22.48 6.00
CA ALA A 395 -5.27 23.34 7.17
C ALA A 395 -6.19 24.57 6.99
N ALA A 396 -6.70 25.11 8.08
CA ALA A 396 -7.44 26.38 8.06
C ALA A 396 -6.59 27.50 7.43
N ARG A 397 -7.27 28.45 6.78
CA ARG A 397 -6.62 29.62 6.16
C ARG A 397 -6.23 30.66 7.20
#